data_978180b36fc2c348a87b3869f8d2dbd3
#
_entry.id   978180b36fc2c348a87b3869f8d2dbd3
#
_cell.length_a   1.000
_cell.length_b   1.000
_cell.length_c   1.000
_cell.angle_alpha   90.00
_cell.angle_beta   90.00
_cell.angle_gamma   90.00
#
_symmetry.space_group_name_H-M   'P 1'
#
loop_
_entity.id
_entity.type
_entity.pdbx_description
1 polymer ?
#
loop_
_entity_poly.entity_id
_entity_poly.type
_entity_poly.pdbx_seq_one_letter_code
_entity_poly.pdbx_strand_id
1 'polypeptide(L)'
;MKRLFSTMLLLVTLLATSSAQYFIIDTLKLNNAYKELLCSPQSLEKQKEYFNAFPCNWAEFYDTYKYCSNDGYDLSMYRRANEHIQALGNCTAINDTLFCNRLIALSVGASIDADAPCYLKMLLHNTM
;
A
#
# COMPACT_ATOMS: atom_id res chain seq x y z
N MET A 1 -30.40 -27.32 -30.16
CA MET A 1 -29.92 -25.95 -30.28
C MET A 1 -30.22 -25.03 -29.11
N LYS A 2 -31.40 -25.10 -28.48
CA LYS A 2 -31.72 -24.23 -27.31
C LYS A 2 -30.82 -24.41 -26.09
N ARG A 3 -30.27 -25.61 -25.87
CA ARG A 3 -29.41 -25.89 -24.70
C ARG A 3 -27.95 -25.36 -24.87
N LEU A 4 -27.48 -25.27 -26.10
CA LEU A 4 -26.14 -24.73 -26.41
C LEU A 4 -26.09 -23.19 -26.25
N PHE A 5 -27.19 -22.50 -26.58
CA PHE A 5 -27.29 -21.05 -26.38
C PHE A 5 -27.32 -20.65 -24.90
N SER A 6 -28.00 -21.48 -24.06
CA SER A 6 -28.10 -21.21 -22.62
C SER A 6 -26.76 -21.39 -21.91
N THR A 7 -25.96 -22.38 -22.30
CA THR A 7 -24.62 -22.60 -21.72
C THR A 7 -23.61 -21.56 -22.16
N MET A 8 -23.73 -21.08 -23.41
CA MET A 8 -22.84 -20.02 -23.91
C MET A 8 -23.16 -18.66 -23.28
N LEU A 9 -24.43 -18.37 -23.02
CA LEU A 9 -24.84 -17.15 -22.30
C LEU A 9 -24.37 -17.15 -20.84
N LEU A 10 -24.39 -18.33 -20.19
CA LEU A 10 -23.92 -18.47 -18.82
C LEU A 10 -22.40 -18.30 -18.73
N LEU A 11 -21.64 -18.75 -19.73
CA LEU A 11 -20.19 -18.61 -19.78
C LEU A 11 -19.76 -17.15 -19.98
N VAL A 12 -20.50 -16.40 -20.80
CA VAL A 12 -20.23 -14.97 -21.07
C VAL A 12 -20.54 -14.12 -19.83
N THR A 13 -21.55 -14.48 -19.06
CA THR A 13 -21.85 -13.75 -17.80
C THR A 13 -20.84 -14.04 -16.69
N LEU A 14 -20.18 -15.21 -16.68
CA LEU A 14 -19.10 -15.51 -15.72
C LEU A 14 -17.80 -14.76 -16.04
N LEU A 15 -17.55 -14.40 -17.30
CA LEU A 15 -16.35 -13.64 -17.71
C LEU A 15 -16.49 -12.13 -17.46
N ALA A 16 -17.70 -11.62 -17.22
CA ALA A 16 -17.96 -10.20 -17.02
C ALA A 16 -17.83 -9.73 -15.55
N THR A 17 -17.54 -10.63 -14.61
CA THR A 17 -17.39 -10.28 -13.19
C THR A 17 -15.95 -10.30 -12.68
N SER A 18 -14.96 -10.11 -13.54
CA SER A 18 -13.68 -9.62 -13.08
C SER A 18 -13.81 -8.11 -12.78
N SER A 19 -14.61 -7.78 -11.78
CA SER A 19 -14.52 -6.49 -11.13
C SER A 19 -13.07 -6.38 -10.64
N ALA A 20 -12.32 -5.45 -11.21
CA ALA A 20 -11.06 -5.03 -10.62
C ALA A 20 -11.38 -4.72 -9.15
N GLN A 21 -10.96 -5.58 -8.25
CA GLN A 21 -11.00 -5.30 -6.82
C GLN A 21 -10.02 -4.15 -6.64
N TYR A 22 -10.54 -2.92 -6.66
CA TYR A 22 -9.81 -1.77 -6.16
C TYR A 22 -9.59 -2.05 -4.66
N PHE A 23 -8.40 -2.47 -4.31
CA PHE A 23 -7.96 -2.51 -2.93
C PHE A 23 -7.80 -1.05 -2.48
N ILE A 24 -8.89 -0.48 -1.98
CA ILE A 24 -8.84 0.82 -1.33
C ILE A 24 -8.16 0.58 0.00
N ILE A 25 -6.93 1.06 0.13
CA ILE A 25 -6.27 1.10 1.45
C ILE A 25 -7.11 1.98 2.37
N ASP A 26 -7.33 1.49 3.56
CA ASP A 26 -7.94 2.26 4.63
C ASP A 26 -6.91 3.29 5.15
N THR A 27 -6.89 4.46 4.51
CA THR A 27 -6.00 5.57 4.88
C THR A 27 -6.26 6.06 6.30
N LEU A 28 -7.48 5.93 6.80
CA LEU A 28 -7.83 6.26 8.19
C LEU A 28 -7.14 5.29 9.15
N LYS A 29 -7.18 3.99 8.85
CA LYS A 29 -6.48 2.97 9.64
C LYS A 29 -4.98 3.22 9.66
N LEU A 30 -4.38 3.50 8.50
CA LEU A 30 -2.95 3.81 8.40
C LEU A 30 -2.57 5.06 9.22
N ASN A 31 -3.33 6.16 9.10
CA ASN A 31 -3.09 7.37 9.86
C ASN A 31 -3.25 7.16 11.38
N ASN A 32 -4.23 6.38 11.80
CA ASN A 32 -4.42 6.08 13.21
C ASN A 32 -3.26 5.22 13.75
N ALA A 33 -2.86 4.16 13.03
CA ALA A 33 -1.73 3.33 13.40
C ALA A 33 -0.43 4.15 13.46
N TYR A 34 -0.22 5.10 12.54
CA TYR A 34 0.92 6.02 12.56
C TYR A 34 0.92 6.90 13.81
N LYS A 35 -0.22 7.51 14.17
CA LYS A 35 -0.35 8.34 15.39
C LYS A 35 -0.06 7.54 16.66
N GLU A 36 -0.61 6.32 16.76
CA GLU A 36 -0.37 5.43 17.89
C GLU A 36 1.12 5.04 17.99
N LEU A 37 1.78 4.78 16.85
CA LEU A 37 3.21 4.53 16.80
C LEU A 37 4.04 5.73 17.28
N LEU A 38 3.67 6.95 16.89
CA LEU A 38 4.35 8.17 17.35
C LEU A 38 4.22 8.37 18.87
N CYS A 39 3.07 8.01 19.45
CA CYS A 39 2.87 8.10 20.90
C CYS A 39 3.68 7.04 21.67
N SER A 40 3.98 5.88 21.07
CA SER A 40 4.66 4.76 21.71
C SER A 40 5.62 4.06 20.74
N PRO A 41 6.68 4.73 20.27
CA PRO A 41 7.55 4.23 19.21
C PRO A 41 8.30 2.94 19.55
N GLN A 42 8.51 2.68 20.85
CA GLN A 42 9.17 1.47 21.33
C GLN A 42 8.22 0.28 21.55
N SER A 43 6.91 0.48 21.37
CA SER A 43 5.93 -0.58 21.51
C SER A 43 6.00 -1.52 20.31
N LEU A 44 6.39 -2.79 20.55
CA LEU A 44 6.45 -3.82 19.52
C LEU A 44 5.08 -4.10 18.90
N GLU A 45 4.01 -3.95 19.67
CA GLU A 45 2.64 -4.10 19.22
C GLU A 45 2.27 -2.97 18.22
N LYS A 46 2.54 -1.71 18.58
CA LYS A 46 2.25 -0.55 17.73
C LYS A 46 3.07 -0.57 16.44
N GLN A 47 4.32 -1.02 16.49
CA GLN A 47 5.13 -1.23 15.30
C GLN A 47 4.52 -2.28 14.36
N LYS A 48 4.01 -3.40 14.90
CA LYS A 48 3.33 -4.43 14.10
C LYS A 48 1.99 -3.94 13.53
N GLU A 49 1.20 -3.23 14.32
CA GLU A 49 -0.06 -2.62 13.87
C GLU A 49 0.19 -1.67 12.70
N TYR A 50 1.20 -0.81 12.82
CA TYR A 50 1.59 0.12 11.77
C TYR A 50 2.09 -0.60 10.51
N PHE A 51 3.00 -1.57 10.66
CA PHE A 51 3.48 -2.38 9.55
C PHE A 51 2.34 -3.09 8.79
N ASN A 52 1.33 -3.58 9.51
CA ASN A 52 0.17 -4.24 8.93
C ASN A 52 -0.82 -3.27 8.28
N ALA A 53 -0.85 -2.01 8.71
CA ALA A 53 -1.66 -0.96 8.10
C ALA A 53 -1.00 -0.31 6.89
N PHE A 54 0.33 -0.43 6.76
CA PHE A 54 1.09 0.12 5.64
C PHE A 54 0.81 -0.66 4.34
N PRO A 55 0.85 0.00 3.15
CA PRO A 55 0.68 -0.66 1.86
C PRO A 55 1.48 -1.96 1.70
N CYS A 56 0.87 -2.97 1.09
CA CYS A 56 1.47 -4.29 0.91
C CYS A 56 2.18 -4.48 -0.43
N ASN A 57 1.87 -3.64 -1.41
CA ASN A 57 2.41 -3.72 -2.76
C ASN A 57 2.46 -2.34 -3.41
N TRP A 58 3.07 -2.27 -4.61
CA TRP A 58 3.22 -1.01 -5.34
C TRP A 58 1.88 -0.33 -5.69
N ALA A 59 0.85 -1.08 -6.10
CA ALA A 59 -0.43 -0.49 -6.49
C ALA A 59 -1.11 0.21 -5.30
N GLU A 60 -1.12 -0.43 -4.13
CA GLU A 60 -1.63 0.16 -2.89
C GLU A 60 -0.80 1.36 -2.46
N PHE A 61 0.53 1.26 -2.54
CA PHE A 61 1.43 2.35 -2.21
C PHE A 61 1.21 3.57 -3.12
N TYR A 62 1.12 3.34 -4.42
CA TYR A 62 0.85 4.39 -5.39
C TYR A 62 -0.49 5.06 -5.13
N ASP A 63 -1.56 4.28 -4.93
CA ASP A 63 -2.90 4.84 -4.65
C ASP A 63 -2.94 5.63 -3.34
N THR A 64 -2.16 5.23 -2.33
CA THR A 64 -2.08 5.92 -1.04
C THR A 64 -1.36 7.26 -1.14
N TYR A 65 -0.26 7.32 -1.87
CA TYR A 65 0.68 8.46 -1.86
C TYR A 65 0.77 9.20 -3.19
N LYS A 66 -0.06 8.88 -4.18
CA LYS A 66 -0.06 9.60 -5.47
C LYS A 66 -0.43 11.07 -5.28
N TYR A 67 0.21 11.92 -6.08
CA TYR A 67 -0.20 13.31 -6.20
C TYR A 67 -1.46 13.41 -7.07
N CYS A 68 -2.50 14.03 -6.55
CA CYS A 68 -3.71 14.35 -7.32
C CYS A 68 -3.94 15.86 -7.25
N SER A 69 -3.89 16.53 -8.41
CA SER A 69 -4.06 17.98 -8.51
C SER A 69 -5.51 18.43 -8.61
N ASN A 70 -6.47 17.51 -8.54
CA ASN A 70 -7.88 17.86 -8.68
C ASN A 70 -8.41 18.50 -7.40
N ASP A 71 -9.13 19.60 -7.55
CA ASP A 71 -9.79 20.32 -6.47
C ASP A 71 -10.67 19.37 -5.64
N GLY A 72 -10.38 19.29 -4.34
CA GLY A 72 -11.11 18.44 -3.40
C GLY A 72 -10.38 17.14 -2.98
N TYR A 73 -9.20 16.82 -3.51
CA TYR A 73 -8.41 15.69 -3.06
C TYR A 73 -7.60 16.05 -1.81
N ASP A 74 -7.65 15.17 -0.81
CA ASP A 74 -6.84 15.30 0.39
C ASP A 74 -5.37 14.94 0.09
N LEU A 75 -4.51 15.95 -0.06
CA LEU A 75 -3.07 15.79 -0.25
C LEU A 75 -2.32 15.40 1.03
N SER A 76 -3.01 15.14 2.13
CA SER A 76 -2.39 14.88 3.43
C SER A 76 -1.48 13.65 3.38
N MET A 77 -1.88 12.59 2.69
CA MET A 77 -1.10 11.37 2.55
C MET A 77 0.15 11.58 1.69
N TYR A 78 0.03 12.29 0.56
CA TYR A 78 1.19 12.64 -0.27
C TYR A 78 2.25 13.40 0.52
N ARG A 79 1.84 14.42 1.27
CA ARG A 79 2.75 15.26 2.08
C ARG A 79 3.42 14.50 3.22
N ARG A 80 2.77 13.45 3.73
CA ARG A 80 3.28 12.59 4.82
C ARG A 80 4.05 11.38 4.34
N ALA A 81 4.19 11.17 3.03
CA ALA A 81 4.84 9.98 2.48
C ALA A 81 6.23 9.72 3.10
N ASN A 82 7.06 10.75 3.19
CA ASN A 82 8.39 10.63 3.77
C ASN A 82 8.34 10.19 5.25
N GLU A 83 7.50 10.82 6.05
CA GLU A 83 7.35 10.49 7.48
C GLU A 83 6.89 9.05 7.68
N HIS A 84 5.90 8.61 6.90
CA HIS A 84 5.37 7.25 6.94
C HIS A 84 6.41 6.21 6.50
N ILE A 85 7.20 6.50 5.46
CA ILE A 85 8.26 5.60 4.98
C ILE A 85 9.39 5.49 6.00
N GLN A 86 9.79 6.61 6.63
CA GLN A 86 10.78 6.59 7.70
C GLN A 86 10.30 5.81 8.92
N ALA A 87 9.03 5.97 9.30
CA ALA A 87 8.43 5.20 10.39
C ALA A 87 8.43 3.70 10.09
N LEU A 88 8.16 3.30 8.84
CA LEU A 88 8.28 1.91 8.41
C LEU A 88 9.71 1.38 8.60
N GLY A 89 10.71 2.15 8.17
CA GLY A 89 12.13 1.79 8.31
C GLY A 89 12.59 1.64 9.76
N ASN A 90 11.92 2.32 10.69
CA ASN A 90 12.24 2.28 12.12
C ASN A 90 11.52 1.14 12.87
N CYS A 91 10.70 0.31 12.21
CA CYS A 91 10.01 -0.80 12.84
C CYS A 91 10.96 -1.98 13.09
N THR A 92 11.49 -2.09 14.29
CA THR A 92 12.40 -3.17 14.71
C THR A 92 11.68 -4.44 15.19
N ALA A 93 10.36 -4.38 15.38
CA ALA A 93 9.54 -5.52 15.81
C ALA A 93 9.24 -6.53 14.69
N ILE A 94 9.59 -6.20 13.45
CA ILE A 94 9.32 -7.01 12.26
C ILE A 94 10.59 -7.80 11.94
N ASN A 95 10.45 -9.11 11.73
CA ASN A 95 11.62 -9.89 11.32
C ASN A 95 12.10 -9.50 9.91
N ASP A 96 13.40 -9.63 9.68
CA ASP A 96 14.07 -9.17 8.47
C ASP A 96 13.47 -9.78 7.19
N THR A 97 13.12 -11.06 7.22
CA THR A 97 12.53 -11.74 6.05
C THR A 97 11.19 -11.12 5.66
N LEU A 98 10.31 -10.89 6.64
CA LEU A 98 9.01 -10.29 6.40
C LEU A 98 9.14 -8.84 5.94
N PHE A 99 10.07 -8.10 6.54
CA PHE A 99 10.37 -6.72 6.17
C PHE A 99 10.91 -6.63 4.75
N CYS A 100 11.92 -7.44 4.39
CA CYS A 100 12.47 -7.50 3.03
C CYS A 100 11.43 -7.89 1.99
N ASN A 101 10.59 -8.89 2.26
CA ASN A 101 9.52 -9.29 1.37
C ASN A 101 8.53 -8.14 1.11
N ARG A 102 8.21 -7.34 2.13
CA ARG A 102 7.37 -6.14 1.98
C ARG A 102 8.05 -5.12 1.08
N LEU A 103 9.32 -4.81 1.28
CA LEU A 103 10.07 -3.86 0.46
C LEU A 103 10.17 -4.31 -1.00
N ILE A 104 10.39 -5.60 -1.25
CA ILE A 104 10.38 -6.16 -2.60
C ILE A 104 9.00 -5.98 -3.25
N ALA A 105 7.91 -6.32 -2.55
CA ALA A 105 6.56 -6.16 -3.08
C ALA A 105 6.21 -4.70 -3.39
N LEU A 106 6.70 -3.76 -2.59
CA LEU A 106 6.54 -2.32 -2.82
C LEU A 106 7.36 -1.81 -4.01
N SER A 107 8.43 -2.49 -4.40
CA SER A 107 9.32 -2.06 -5.49
C SER A 107 8.95 -2.68 -6.84
N VAL A 108 8.23 -3.80 -6.86
CA VAL A 108 7.81 -4.46 -8.11
C VAL A 108 6.80 -3.60 -8.86
N GLY A 109 7.16 -3.17 -10.06
CA GLY A 109 6.33 -2.29 -10.91
C GLY A 109 6.45 -0.80 -10.56
N ALA A 110 7.34 -0.43 -9.63
CA ALA A 110 7.53 0.96 -9.23
C ALA A 110 8.02 1.83 -10.40
N SER A 111 7.34 2.97 -10.60
CA SER A 111 7.78 4.07 -11.45
C SER A 111 8.37 5.18 -10.57
N ILE A 112 9.50 5.79 -11.00
CA ILE A 112 10.27 6.74 -10.16
C ILE A 112 9.90 8.19 -10.50
N ASP A 113 8.67 8.45 -10.89
CA ASP A 113 8.25 9.77 -11.40
C ASP A 113 7.70 10.73 -10.31
N ALA A 114 7.75 10.36 -9.03
CA ALA A 114 7.20 11.16 -7.94
C ALA A 114 8.03 11.06 -6.65
N ASP A 115 7.76 11.96 -5.68
CA ASP A 115 8.53 12.04 -4.44
C ASP A 115 8.42 10.79 -3.54
N ALA A 116 7.23 10.23 -3.40
CA ALA A 116 7.02 9.06 -2.55
C ALA A 116 7.84 7.83 -2.98
N PRO A 117 7.93 7.47 -4.29
CA PRO A 117 8.86 6.45 -4.77
C PRO A 117 10.33 6.76 -4.48
N CYS A 118 10.73 8.04 -4.51
CA CYS A 118 12.10 8.43 -4.17
C CYS A 118 12.41 8.15 -2.70
N TYR A 119 11.49 8.45 -1.78
CA TYR A 119 11.66 8.13 -0.35
C TYR A 119 11.73 6.62 -0.10
N LEU A 120 10.91 5.84 -0.80
CA LEU A 120 10.97 4.38 -0.73
C LEU A 120 12.30 3.84 -1.24
N LYS A 121 12.84 4.39 -2.33
CA LYS A 121 14.15 4.04 -2.86
C LYS A 121 15.27 4.35 -1.87
N MET A 122 15.19 5.49 -1.17
CA MET A 122 16.16 5.85 -0.12
C MET A 122 16.12 4.85 1.04
N LEU A 123 14.93 4.43 1.46
CA LEU A 123 14.77 3.39 2.49
C LEU A 123 15.43 2.07 2.04
N LEU A 124 15.15 1.62 0.82
CA LEU A 124 15.75 0.42 0.25
C LEU A 124 17.28 0.48 0.23
N HIS A 125 17.85 1.63 -0.14
CA HIS A 125 19.31 1.82 -0.17
C HIS A 125 19.94 1.78 1.22
N ASN A 126 19.24 2.25 2.24
CA ASN A 126 19.75 2.31 3.62
C ASN A 126 19.60 0.98 4.37
N THR A 127 18.79 0.05 3.86
CA THR A 127 18.53 -1.26 4.49
C THR A 127 19.32 -2.42 3.87
N MET A 128 19.96 -2.21 2.73
CA MET A 128 20.87 -3.16 2.07
C MET A 128 22.33 -2.86 2.40
#